data_7d762151f784a863f772c73f48904a29
#
_entry.id   7d762151f784a863f772c73f48904a29
#
_cell.length_a   1.000
_cell.length_b   1.000
_cell.length_c   1.000
_cell.angle_alpha   90.00
_cell.angle_beta   90.00
_cell.angle_gamma   90.00
#
_symmetry.space_group_name_H-M   'P 1'
#
loop_
_entity.id
_entity.type
_entity.pdbx_description
1 polymer ?
#
loop_
_entity_poly.entity_id
_entity_poly.type
_entity_poly.pdbx_seq_one_letter_code
_entity_poly.pdbx_strand_id
1 'polypeptide(L)'
;MCSSDLGWVSALKAPQVQKLVKEGSLQLSLFDEQNLAEIESADYPGERLVVCRNPLVATERARRREDLLRATEAALAPIQQRVEAGTLIEAAEIALAVGQVINRRKVKKHLELEIADGHFAYRRKQAQIDEEAALDGFYVLRTNLAEDALAAAEVVRSYKQLAHAERAFRTLKGPELVIRPIRHRREDRVRPHAFLCLLAYYLAWHLRRAWAELLFIDERPPLTADPVAKAERSPEAKRKASTQRTANGDTCHSFTSLLAELALIVRDTNQISGTEATFTKVTRPNRTQERALELAGLDPTRL
;
A
#
# COMPACT_ATOMS: atom_id res chain seq x y z
N MET A 1 -6.66 28.09 20.30
CA MET A 1 -5.28 27.99 19.81
C MET A 1 -5.36 27.45 18.40
N CYS A 2 -5.08 28.28 17.41
CA CYS A 2 -5.18 27.93 16.00
C CYS A 2 -4.09 26.92 15.62
N SER A 3 -4.43 25.94 14.81
CA SER A 3 -3.55 24.90 14.26
C SER A 3 -2.52 25.42 13.25
N SER A 4 -2.23 26.72 13.23
CA SER A 4 -1.31 27.37 12.29
C SER A 4 0.17 27.08 12.52
N ASP A 5 0.54 26.57 13.69
CA ASP A 5 1.94 26.36 14.08
C ASP A 5 2.44 24.92 13.81
N LEU A 6 1.59 24.03 13.33
CA LEU A 6 1.97 22.67 12.98
C LEU A 6 2.44 22.61 11.52
N GLY A 7 3.69 22.18 11.32
CA GLY A 7 4.16 21.79 9.98
C GLY A 7 3.41 20.57 9.47
N TRP A 8 2.98 20.60 8.22
CA TRP A 8 2.25 19.51 7.59
C TRP A 8 2.66 19.28 6.14
N VAL A 9 2.46 18.05 5.68
CA VAL A 9 2.61 17.63 4.29
C VAL A 9 1.35 16.89 3.86
N SER A 10 0.79 17.23 2.72
CA SER A 10 -0.40 16.59 2.16
C SER A 10 -0.26 16.44 0.64
N ALA A 11 -1.10 15.60 0.01
CA ALA A 11 -1.13 15.43 -1.43
C ALA A 11 -2.38 16.04 -2.03
N LEU A 12 -2.25 16.66 -3.20
CA LEU A 12 -3.38 17.12 -4.01
C LEU A 12 -4.10 15.95 -4.66
N LYS A 13 -5.40 16.07 -4.82
CA LYS A 13 -6.21 15.11 -5.58
C LYS A 13 -6.06 15.34 -7.09
N ALA A 14 -6.28 14.30 -7.89
CA ALA A 14 -6.13 14.37 -9.34
C ALA A 14 -6.86 15.57 -10.02
N PRO A 15 -8.11 15.93 -9.67
CA PRO A 15 -8.75 17.11 -10.25
C PRO A 15 -8.03 18.44 -9.96
N GLN A 16 -7.40 18.56 -8.79
CA GLN A 16 -6.63 19.75 -8.41
C GLN A 16 -5.33 19.82 -9.22
N VAL A 17 -4.68 18.68 -9.47
CA VAL A 17 -3.49 18.60 -10.32
C VAL A 17 -3.84 18.97 -11.77
N GLN A 18 -4.98 18.48 -12.29
CA GLN A 18 -5.48 18.86 -13.61
C GLN A 18 -5.73 20.37 -13.73
N LYS A 19 -6.27 20.98 -12.67
CA LYS A 19 -6.49 22.44 -12.62
C LYS A 19 -5.19 23.19 -12.74
N LEU A 20 -4.14 22.81 -11.97
CA LEU A 20 -2.82 23.45 -12.04
C LEU A 20 -2.20 23.40 -13.46
N VAL A 21 -2.41 22.29 -14.18
CA VAL A 21 -1.95 22.19 -15.58
C VAL A 21 -2.74 23.11 -16.51
N LYS A 22 -4.07 23.14 -16.39
CA LYS A 22 -4.95 23.99 -17.21
C LYS A 22 -4.70 25.48 -17.00
N GLU A 23 -4.35 25.89 -15.80
CA GLU A 23 -4.02 27.27 -15.43
C GLU A 23 -2.57 27.65 -15.75
N GLY A 24 -1.75 26.69 -16.23
CA GLY A 24 -0.36 26.94 -16.60
C GLY A 24 0.60 27.02 -15.42
N SER A 25 0.13 26.83 -14.18
CA SER A 25 0.98 26.79 -12.98
C SER A 25 1.90 25.56 -12.97
N LEU A 26 1.48 24.46 -13.61
CA LEU A 26 2.27 23.27 -13.79
C LEU A 26 2.57 23.01 -15.26
N GLN A 27 3.83 23.22 -15.65
CA GLN A 27 4.33 22.93 -16.99
C GLN A 27 4.96 21.53 -17.01
N LEU A 28 4.40 20.61 -17.79
CA LEU A 28 4.84 19.20 -17.84
C LEU A 28 6.24 19.05 -18.44
N SER A 29 6.67 19.95 -19.29
CA SER A 29 8.02 19.98 -19.88
C SER A 29 9.15 20.15 -18.85
N LEU A 30 8.87 20.69 -17.66
CA LEU A 30 9.84 20.76 -16.56
C LEU A 30 10.37 19.37 -16.12
N PHE A 31 9.67 18.31 -16.49
CA PHE A 31 9.96 16.95 -16.07
C PHE A 31 10.60 16.08 -17.15
N ASP A 32 11.10 16.68 -18.22
CA ASP A 32 11.79 15.93 -19.26
C ASP A 32 13.15 15.41 -18.75
N GLU A 33 13.82 16.20 -17.89
CA GLU A 33 15.14 15.87 -17.34
C GLU A 33 15.13 15.57 -15.82
N GLN A 34 14.08 15.94 -15.11
CA GLN A 34 13.99 15.80 -13.64
C GLN A 34 12.65 15.23 -13.19
N ASN A 35 12.66 14.50 -12.07
CA ASN A 35 11.45 13.90 -11.49
C ASN A 35 10.86 14.70 -10.32
N LEU A 36 11.43 15.84 -9.99
CA LEU A 36 11.05 16.70 -8.87
C LEU A 36 11.16 18.15 -9.24
N ALA A 37 10.13 18.94 -9.02
CA ALA A 37 10.13 20.38 -9.19
C ALA A 37 9.25 21.07 -8.15
N GLU A 38 9.56 22.32 -7.80
CA GLU A 38 8.70 23.17 -7.01
C GLU A 38 7.96 24.15 -7.90
N ILE A 39 6.72 24.41 -7.59
CA ILE A 39 5.88 25.39 -8.30
C ILE A 39 5.11 26.24 -7.29
N GLU A 40 4.67 27.40 -7.73
CA GLU A 40 3.75 28.26 -6.99
C GLU A 40 2.41 28.32 -7.69
N SER A 41 1.34 28.53 -6.93
CA SER A 41 -0.01 28.72 -7.47
C SER A 41 -0.80 29.68 -6.61
N ALA A 42 -1.52 30.58 -7.25
CA ALA A 42 -2.41 31.54 -6.58
C ALA A 42 -3.55 30.85 -5.78
N ASP A 43 -3.90 29.62 -6.14
CA ASP A 43 -4.90 28.82 -5.44
C ASP A 43 -4.43 28.33 -4.04
N TYR A 44 -3.12 28.36 -3.81
CA TYR A 44 -2.50 27.86 -2.57
C TYR A 44 -1.56 28.90 -1.96
N PRO A 45 -2.08 30.07 -1.53
CA PRO A 45 -1.26 31.15 -1.03
C PRO A 45 -0.54 30.74 0.27
N GLY A 46 0.79 31.01 0.34
CA GLY A 46 1.61 30.66 1.50
C GLY A 46 1.95 29.18 1.64
N GLU A 47 1.66 28.37 0.63
CA GLU A 47 2.03 26.97 0.59
C GLU A 47 3.04 26.69 -0.54
N ARG A 48 3.94 25.77 -0.30
CA ARG A 48 4.84 25.24 -1.30
C ARG A 48 4.21 24.01 -1.95
N LEU A 49 4.31 23.92 -3.26
CA LEU A 49 3.84 22.80 -4.06
C LEU A 49 5.04 22.06 -4.64
N VAL A 50 5.23 20.83 -4.20
CA VAL A 50 6.30 19.95 -4.67
C VAL A 50 5.70 18.94 -5.64
N VAL A 51 6.01 19.08 -6.92
CA VAL A 51 5.52 18.21 -7.99
C VAL A 51 6.52 17.09 -8.22
N CYS A 52 5.99 15.89 -8.29
CA CYS A 52 6.76 14.66 -8.49
C CYS A 52 6.26 13.92 -9.72
N ARG A 53 7.18 13.41 -10.54
CA ARG A 53 6.92 12.51 -11.66
C ARG A 53 7.55 11.16 -11.39
N ASN A 54 6.76 10.10 -11.42
CA ASN A 54 7.26 8.72 -11.30
C ASN A 54 6.99 7.95 -12.62
N PRO A 55 8.00 7.74 -13.47
CA PRO A 55 7.83 7.08 -14.77
C PRO A 55 7.29 5.66 -14.66
N LEU A 56 7.64 4.92 -13.60
CA LEU A 56 7.14 3.55 -13.39
C LEU A 56 5.64 3.55 -13.08
N VAL A 57 5.18 4.53 -12.30
CA VAL A 57 3.74 4.70 -12.03
C VAL A 57 3.01 5.14 -13.28
N ALA A 58 3.63 5.98 -14.12
CA ALA A 58 3.08 6.39 -15.41
C ALA A 58 2.84 5.16 -16.31
N THR A 59 3.86 4.33 -16.48
CA THR A 59 3.78 3.10 -17.28
C THR A 59 2.70 2.15 -16.76
N GLU A 60 2.63 1.94 -15.44
CA GLU A 60 1.63 1.05 -14.83
C GLU A 60 0.20 1.59 -14.98
N ARG A 61 -0.01 2.92 -14.85
CA ARG A 61 -1.31 3.55 -15.08
C ARG A 61 -1.75 3.44 -16.53
N ALA A 62 -0.85 3.70 -17.47
CA ALA A 62 -1.13 3.55 -18.90
C ALA A 62 -1.53 2.11 -19.24
N ARG A 63 -0.76 1.12 -18.77
CA ARG A 63 -1.07 -0.30 -18.94
C ARG A 63 -2.44 -0.66 -18.37
N ARG A 64 -2.71 -0.29 -17.12
CA ARG A 64 -3.99 -0.55 -16.45
C ARG A 64 -5.17 0.08 -17.17
N ARG A 65 -5.01 1.30 -17.69
CA ARG A 65 -6.05 1.99 -18.46
C ARG A 65 -6.37 1.20 -19.72
N GLU A 66 -5.35 0.79 -20.46
CA GLU A 66 -5.51 0.00 -21.69
C GLU A 66 -6.16 -1.37 -21.40
N ASP A 67 -5.70 -2.09 -20.37
CA ASP A 67 -6.28 -3.38 -19.97
C ASP A 67 -7.78 -3.26 -19.62
N LEU A 68 -8.16 -2.18 -18.92
CA LEU A 68 -9.56 -1.91 -18.57
C LEU A 68 -10.40 -1.55 -19.79
N LEU A 69 -9.87 -0.77 -20.74
CA LEU A 69 -10.54 -0.41 -21.98
C LEU A 69 -10.78 -1.66 -22.83
N ARG A 70 -9.74 -2.45 -23.10
CA ARG A 70 -9.85 -3.70 -23.88
C ARG A 70 -10.84 -4.68 -23.26
N ALA A 71 -10.77 -4.86 -21.93
CA ALA A 71 -11.68 -5.74 -21.24
C ALA A 71 -13.12 -5.22 -21.24
N THR A 72 -13.33 -3.91 -21.34
CA THR A 72 -14.67 -3.31 -21.48
C THR A 72 -15.21 -3.50 -22.90
N GLU A 73 -14.39 -3.21 -23.91
CA GLU A 73 -14.73 -3.43 -25.32
C GLU A 73 -15.09 -4.90 -25.58
N ALA A 74 -14.27 -5.83 -25.07
CA ALA A 74 -14.57 -7.26 -25.16
C ALA A 74 -15.90 -7.67 -24.50
N ALA A 75 -16.32 -6.95 -23.44
CA ALA A 75 -17.61 -7.19 -22.79
C ALA A 75 -18.79 -6.48 -23.49
N LEU A 76 -18.54 -5.41 -24.24
CA LEU A 76 -19.55 -4.69 -25.03
C LEU A 76 -19.81 -5.36 -26.36
N ALA A 77 -18.82 -6.01 -26.97
CA ALA A 77 -18.94 -6.67 -28.27
C ALA A 77 -20.11 -7.68 -28.36
N PRO A 78 -20.34 -8.59 -27.38
CA PRO A 78 -21.51 -9.47 -27.40
C PRO A 78 -22.87 -8.72 -27.36
N ILE A 79 -22.91 -7.56 -26.69
CA ILE A 79 -24.13 -6.74 -26.65
C ILE A 79 -24.38 -6.15 -28.05
N GLN A 80 -23.34 -5.63 -28.69
CA GLN A 80 -23.41 -5.10 -30.05
C GLN A 80 -23.89 -6.18 -31.04
N GLN A 81 -23.33 -7.37 -30.98
CA GLN A 81 -23.74 -8.51 -31.80
C GLN A 81 -25.23 -8.89 -31.64
N ARG A 82 -25.74 -8.83 -30.41
CA ARG A 82 -27.17 -9.08 -30.10
C ARG A 82 -28.06 -8.00 -30.67
N VAL A 83 -27.64 -6.75 -30.68
CA VAL A 83 -28.37 -5.63 -31.31
C VAL A 83 -28.37 -5.80 -32.83
N GLU A 84 -27.23 -6.09 -33.45
CA GLU A 84 -27.07 -6.33 -34.88
C GLU A 84 -27.88 -7.56 -35.37
N ALA A 85 -27.98 -8.59 -34.52
CA ALA A 85 -28.80 -9.79 -34.79
C ALA A 85 -30.32 -9.57 -34.55
N GLY A 86 -30.75 -8.38 -34.09
CA GLY A 86 -32.14 -8.07 -33.78
C GLY A 86 -32.72 -8.81 -32.57
N THR A 87 -31.86 -9.38 -31.72
CA THR A 87 -32.30 -10.07 -30.49
C THR A 87 -32.36 -9.15 -29.27
N LEU A 88 -31.88 -7.91 -29.41
CA LEU A 88 -31.94 -6.84 -28.41
C LEU A 88 -32.21 -5.54 -29.15
N ILE A 89 -33.47 -5.04 -29.07
CA ILE A 89 -33.96 -3.95 -29.92
C ILE A 89 -34.24 -2.68 -29.14
N GLU A 90 -34.86 -2.77 -27.96
CA GLU A 90 -35.28 -1.59 -27.20
C GLU A 90 -34.08 -0.83 -26.63
N ALA A 91 -34.05 0.48 -26.85
CA ALA A 91 -32.94 1.33 -26.35
C ALA A 91 -32.77 1.25 -24.83
N ALA A 92 -33.87 1.08 -24.08
CA ALA A 92 -33.85 0.94 -22.63
C ALA A 92 -33.11 -0.36 -22.18
N GLU A 93 -33.41 -1.48 -22.86
CA GLU A 93 -32.74 -2.77 -22.56
C GLU A 93 -31.26 -2.75 -22.97
N ILE A 94 -30.95 -2.15 -24.12
CA ILE A 94 -29.57 -1.94 -24.56
C ILE A 94 -28.81 -1.10 -23.53
N ALA A 95 -29.39 0.03 -23.09
CA ALA A 95 -28.79 0.92 -22.11
C ALA A 95 -28.55 0.23 -20.75
N LEU A 96 -29.48 -0.63 -20.31
CA LEU A 96 -29.34 -1.40 -19.08
C LEU A 96 -28.16 -2.40 -19.19
N ALA A 97 -28.09 -3.17 -20.28
CA ALA A 97 -27.01 -4.13 -20.51
C ALA A 97 -25.64 -3.45 -20.60
N VAL A 98 -25.54 -2.37 -21.37
CA VAL A 98 -24.32 -1.54 -21.50
C VAL A 98 -23.94 -0.92 -20.17
N GLY A 99 -24.90 -0.38 -19.43
CA GLY A 99 -24.72 0.24 -18.12
C GLY A 99 -24.11 -0.71 -17.10
N GLN A 100 -24.52 -1.98 -17.07
CA GLN A 100 -23.95 -3.00 -16.17
C GLN A 100 -22.46 -3.23 -16.46
N VAL A 101 -22.05 -3.32 -17.73
CA VAL A 101 -20.67 -3.49 -18.13
C VAL A 101 -19.80 -2.30 -17.72
N ILE A 102 -20.26 -1.09 -18.06
CA ILE A 102 -19.51 0.16 -17.83
C ILE A 102 -19.39 0.51 -16.36
N ASN A 103 -20.45 0.36 -15.57
CA ASN A 103 -20.44 0.65 -14.14
C ASN A 103 -19.49 -0.29 -13.38
N ARG A 104 -19.42 -1.55 -13.78
CA ARG A 104 -18.50 -2.52 -13.18
C ARG A 104 -17.02 -2.12 -13.32
N ARG A 105 -16.65 -1.49 -14.44
CA ARG A 105 -15.25 -1.16 -14.76
C ARG A 105 -14.90 0.32 -14.58
N LYS A 106 -15.90 1.19 -14.37
CA LYS A 106 -15.75 2.64 -14.14
C LYS A 106 -15.02 3.41 -15.26
N VAL A 107 -15.12 2.95 -16.50
CA VAL A 107 -14.45 3.54 -17.68
C VAL A 107 -15.37 4.43 -18.54
N LYS A 108 -16.58 4.76 -18.07
CA LYS A 108 -17.57 5.58 -18.81
C LYS A 108 -16.96 6.87 -19.37
N LYS A 109 -16.07 7.51 -18.63
CA LYS A 109 -15.43 8.77 -19.06
C LYS A 109 -14.60 8.63 -20.34
N HIS A 110 -14.08 7.44 -20.65
CA HIS A 110 -13.23 7.17 -21.80
C HIS A 110 -13.97 6.62 -23.04
N LEU A 111 -15.29 6.37 -22.89
CA LEU A 111 -16.10 5.81 -23.97
C LEU A 111 -17.24 6.76 -24.33
N GLU A 112 -17.47 6.95 -25.60
CA GLU A 112 -18.66 7.54 -26.15
C GLU A 112 -19.58 6.41 -26.58
N LEU A 113 -20.86 6.53 -26.28
CA LEU A 113 -21.87 5.51 -26.50
C LEU A 113 -23.00 6.10 -27.28
N GLU A 114 -23.41 5.43 -28.33
CA GLU A 114 -24.56 5.76 -29.15
C GLU A 114 -25.58 4.64 -29.00
N ILE A 115 -26.73 4.92 -28.39
CA ILE A 115 -27.78 3.94 -28.09
C ILE A 115 -29.10 4.49 -28.62
N ALA A 116 -29.73 3.71 -29.48
CA ALA A 116 -31.10 3.95 -29.98
C ALA A 116 -31.78 2.57 -30.19
N ASP A 117 -33.08 2.60 -30.55
CA ASP A 117 -33.79 1.35 -30.86
C ASP A 117 -33.12 0.63 -32.04
N GLY A 118 -32.69 -0.62 -31.82
CA GLY A 118 -32.02 -1.42 -32.82
C GLY A 118 -30.61 -0.95 -33.17
N HIS A 119 -30.02 0.00 -32.39
CA HIS A 119 -28.70 0.55 -32.65
C HIS A 119 -27.88 0.66 -31.40
N PHE A 120 -26.64 0.15 -31.45
CA PHE A 120 -25.62 0.34 -30.42
C PHE A 120 -24.24 0.47 -31.05
N ALA A 121 -23.57 1.59 -30.80
CA ALA A 121 -22.19 1.82 -31.16
C ALA A 121 -21.41 2.42 -29.99
N TYR A 122 -20.12 2.18 -29.96
CA TYR A 122 -19.21 2.79 -28.99
C TYR A 122 -17.88 3.13 -29.63
N ARG A 123 -17.25 4.19 -29.11
CA ARG A 123 -15.89 4.59 -29.51
C ARG A 123 -15.11 5.13 -28.33
N ARG A 124 -13.78 5.06 -28.44
CA ARG A 124 -12.88 5.66 -27.45
C ARG A 124 -12.87 7.18 -27.61
N LYS A 125 -12.97 7.89 -26.48
CA LYS A 125 -12.76 9.35 -26.40
C LYS A 125 -11.25 9.61 -26.31
N GLN A 126 -10.53 9.51 -27.43
CA GLN A 126 -9.08 9.54 -27.45
C GLN A 126 -8.52 10.81 -26.81
N ALA A 127 -9.08 11.98 -27.08
CA ALA A 127 -8.64 13.25 -26.49
C ALA A 127 -8.67 13.24 -24.94
N GLN A 128 -9.72 12.64 -24.34
CA GLN A 128 -9.81 12.53 -22.88
C GLN A 128 -8.84 11.49 -22.31
N ILE A 129 -8.57 10.42 -23.05
CA ILE A 129 -7.57 9.42 -22.69
C ILE A 129 -6.18 10.05 -22.70
N ASP A 130 -5.86 10.84 -23.72
CA ASP A 130 -4.56 11.51 -23.87
C ASP A 130 -4.37 12.61 -22.81
N GLU A 131 -5.42 13.39 -22.50
CA GLU A 131 -5.38 14.39 -21.41
C GLU A 131 -5.11 13.72 -20.05
N GLU A 132 -5.71 12.57 -19.78
CA GLU A 132 -5.45 11.82 -18.55
C GLU A 132 -4.06 11.18 -18.57
N ALA A 133 -3.64 10.65 -19.71
CA ALA A 133 -2.32 10.01 -19.88
C ALA A 133 -1.18 11.00 -19.67
N ALA A 134 -1.34 12.24 -20.07
CA ALA A 134 -0.34 13.29 -19.84
C ALA A 134 -0.02 13.53 -18.35
N LEU A 135 -0.95 13.17 -17.46
CA LEU A 135 -0.78 13.29 -16.01
C LEU A 135 -0.40 11.97 -15.32
N ASP A 136 -0.17 10.91 -16.09
CA ASP A 136 0.25 9.65 -15.51
C ASP A 136 1.61 9.78 -14.82
N GLY A 137 1.68 9.26 -13.60
CA GLY A 137 2.89 9.33 -12.78
C GLY A 137 3.07 10.62 -12.02
N PHE A 138 2.33 11.68 -12.36
CA PHE A 138 2.39 12.93 -11.61
C PHE A 138 1.59 12.87 -10.31
N TYR A 139 2.15 13.46 -9.27
CA TYR A 139 1.47 13.80 -8.01
C TYR A 139 2.09 15.07 -7.45
N VAL A 140 1.28 15.85 -6.75
CA VAL A 140 1.68 17.12 -6.16
C VAL A 140 1.51 17.05 -4.66
N LEU A 141 2.58 17.32 -3.94
CA LEU A 141 2.58 17.48 -2.50
C LEU A 141 2.49 18.96 -2.15
N ARG A 142 1.81 19.28 -1.09
CA ARG A 142 1.71 20.64 -0.55
C ARG A 142 2.15 20.68 0.90
N THR A 143 2.79 21.76 1.31
CA THR A 143 3.26 21.98 2.68
C THR A 143 3.24 23.46 3.03
N ASN A 144 3.07 23.76 4.33
CA ASN A 144 3.25 25.11 4.86
C ASN A 144 4.67 25.37 5.37
N LEU A 145 5.57 24.38 5.27
CA LEU A 145 6.95 24.53 5.72
C LEU A 145 7.79 25.22 4.65
N ALA A 146 8.64 26.14 5.07
CA ALA A 146 9.60 26.81 4.20
C ALA A 146 10.71 25.83 3.74
N GLU A 147 11.45 26.17 2.70
CA GLU A 147 12.47 25.29 2.09
C GLU A 147 13.64 25.01 3.05
N ASP A 148 14.03 25.99 3.84
CA ASP A 148 15.08 25.87 4.86
C ASP A 148 14.70 24.94 6.01
N ALA A 149 13.39 24.86 6.32
CA ALA A 149 12.87 23.93 7.31
C ALA A 149 12.69 22.49 6.77
N LEU A 150 12.32 22.35 5.50
CA LEU A 150 12.12 21.05 4.86
C LEU A 150 12.33 21.13 3.34
N ALA A 151 13.48 20.66 2.85
CA ALA A 151 13.78 20.63 1.43
C ALA A 151 12.79 19.77 0.62
N ALA A 152 12.59 20.05 -0.68
CA ALA A 152 11.64 19.35 -1.54
C ALA A 152 11.80 17.81 -1.49
N ALA A 153 13.03 17.32 -1.54
CA ALA A 153 13.32 15.89 -1.42
C ALA A 153 12.85 15.30 -0.08
N GLU A 154 12.99 16.06 1.00
CA GLU A 154 12.54 15.63 2.33
C GLU A 154 11.02 15.68 2.46
N VAL A 155 10.32 16.60 1.80
CA VAL A 155 8.85 16.61 1.69
C VAL A 155 8.37 15.28 1.09
N VAL A 156 9.02 14.83 0.00
CA VAL A 156 8.68 13.55 -0.65
C VAL A 156 8.99 12.35 0.26
N ARG A 157 10.14 12.35 0.93
CA ARG A 157 10.51 11.28 1.87
C ARG A 157 9.54 11.20 3.04
N SER A 158 9.19 12.34 3.63
CA SER A 158 8.23 12.43 4.74
C SER A 158 6.84 11.93 4.32
N TYR A 159 6.37 12.31 3.13
CA TYR A 159 5.11 11.80 2.60
C TYR A 159 5.14 10.27 2.38
N LYS A 160 6.23 9.72 1.85
CA LYS A 160 6.39 8.28 1.68
C LYS A 160 6.40 7.52 3.01
N GLN A 161 6.90 8.13 4.10
CA GLN A 161 6.88 7.53 5.43
C GLN A 161 5.44 7.33 5.97
N LEU A 162 4.45 8.05 5.45
CA LEU A 162 3.03 7.82 5.77
C LEU A 162 2.61 6.36 5.51
N ALA A 163 3.24 5.69 4.55
CA ALA A 163 3.02 4.27 4.29
C ALA A 163 3.32 3.37 5.50
N HIS A 164 4.23 3.79 6.39
CA HIS A 164 4.50 3.07 7.64
C HIS A 164 3.34 3.21 8.64
N ALA A 165 2.79 4.42 8.78
CA ALA A 165 1.61 4.66 9.61
C ALA A 165 0.37 3.91 9.08
N GLU A 166 0.15 3.94 7.76
CA GLU A 166 -0.92 3.18 7.13
C GLU A 166 -0.78 1.68 7.35
N ARG A 167 0.45 1.16 7.26
CA ARG A 167 0.75 -0.26 7.55
C ARG A 167 0.47 -0.59 9.01
N ALA A 168 0.85 0.29 9.95
CA ALA A 168 0.56 0.12 11.38
C ALA A 168 -0.95 0.02 11.62
N PHE A 169 -1.73 0.96 11.09
CA PHE A 169 -3.19 0.93 11.19
C PHE A 169 -3.82 -0.31 10.52
N ARG A 170 -3.27 -0.76 9.41
CA ARG A 170 -3.73 -1.99 8.74
C ARG A 170 -3.46 -3.22 9.59
N THR A 171 -2.27 -3.33 10.19
CA THR A 171 -1.91 -4.43 11.09
C THR A 171 -2.79 -4.43 12.33
N LEU A 172 -3.02 -3.29 12.98
CA LEU A 172 -3.92 -3.15 14.12
C LEU A 172 -5.36 -3.59 13.80
N LYS A 173 -5.85 -3.32 12.58
CA LYS A 173 -7.19 -3.71 12.12
C LYS A 173 -7.25 -5.13 11.55
N GLY A 174 -6.09 -5.75 11.34
CA GLY A 174 -5.98 -7.09 10.76
C GLY A 174 -6.33 -8.20 11.74
N PRO A 175 -6.38 -9.45 11.25
CA PRO A 175 -6.76 -10.61 12.05
C PRO A 175 -5.77 -10.96 13.16
N GLU A 176 -4.55 -10.44 13.10
CA GLU A 176 -3.51 -10.74 14.11
C GLU A 176 -3.74 -9.99 15.42
N LEU A 177 -4.14 -8.71 15.37
CA LEU A 177 -4.28 -7.85 16.54
C LEU A 177 -5.73 -7.47 16.87
N VAL A 178 -6.63 -7.61 15.90
CA VAL A 178 -8.10 -7.52 16.04
C VAL A 178 -8.58 -6.34 16.89
N ILE A 179 -8.02 -5.14 16.67
CA ILE A 179 -8.55 -3.94 17.36
C ILE A 179 -10.02 -3.70 16.98
N ARG A 180 -10.48 -4.25 15.86
CA ARG A 180 -11.88 -4.22 15.40
C ARG A 180 -12.34 -5.62 15.01
N PRO A 181 -13.63 -5.99 15.27
CA PRO A 181 -14.67 -5.17 15.91
C PRO A 181 -14.45 -5.05 17.43
N ILE A 182 -14.68 -3.85 17.97
CA ILE A 182 -14.67 -3.64 19.43
C ILE A 182 -15.99 -4.23 19.98
N ARG A 183 -15.89 -5.31 20.74
CA ARG A 183 -17.05 -6.02 21.31
C ARG A 183 -17.44 -5.51 22.70
N HIS A 184 -16.72 -4.54 23.21
CA HIS A 184 -16.99 -3.90 24.50
C HIS A 184 -17.80 -2.62 24.30
N ARG A 185 -18.75 -2.35 25.20
CA ARG A 185 -19.60 -1.14 25.18
C ARG A 185 -19.23 -0.14 26.26
N ARG A 186 -18.53 -0.57 27.30
CA ARG A 186 -18.13 0.26 28.44
C ARG A 186 -16.74 0.83 28.17
N GLU A 187 -16.55 2.11 28.51
CA GLU A 187 -15.30 2.85 28.31
C GLU A 187 -14.12 2.21 29.05
N ASP A 188 -14.35 1.76 30.29
CA ASP A 188 -13.39 1.08 31.13
C ASP A 188 -12.89 -0.26 30.57
N ARG A 189 -13.57 -0.80 29.56
CA ARG A 189 -13.15 -2.01 28.83
C ARG A 189 -12.64 -1.70 27.41
N VAL A 190 -13.16 -0.66 26.76
CA VAL A 190 -12.73 -0.24 25.41
C VAL A 190 -11.30 0.31 25.45
N ARG A 191 -10.98 1.16 26.44
CA ARG A 191 -9.64 1.74 26.56
C ARG A 191 -8.54 0.68 26.80
N PRO A 192 -8.68 -0.25 27.78
CA PRO A 192 -7.70 -1.32 27.93
C PRO A 192 -7.57 -2.23 26.71
N HIS A 193 -8.67 -2.56 26.02
CA HIS A 193 -8.61 -3.33 24.78
C HIS A 193 -7.76 -2.63 23.72
N ALA A 194 -8.02 -1.35 23.45
CA ALA A 194 -7.23 -0.58 22.51
C ALA A 194 -5.75 -0.48 22.93
N PHE A 195 -5.50 -0.27 24.22
CA PHE A 195 -4.15 -0.21 24.78
C PHE A 195 -3.39 -1.54 24.60
N LEU A 196 -4.02 -2.66 24.90
CA LEU A 196 -3.42 -3.99 24.72
C LEU A 196 -3.10 -4.27 23.24
N CYS A 197 -3.97 -3.89 22.31
CA CYS A 197 -3.69 -4.03 20.89
C CYS A 197 -2.50 -3.15 20.45
N LEU A 198 -2.40 -1.92 20.97
CA LEU A 198 -1.25 -1.04 20.70
C LEU A 198 0.04 -1.59 21.29
N LEU A 199 -0.01 -2.11 22.53
CA LEU A 199 1.15 -2.73 23.19
C LEU A 199 1.60 -3.99 22.43
N ALA A 200 0.68 -4.83 22.00
CA ALA A 200 0.98 -6.00 21.18
C ALA A 200 1.60 -5.60 19.83
N TYR A 201 1.10 -4.54 19.19
CA TYR A 201 1.71 -3.99 17.97
C TYR A 201 3.14 -3.51 18.22
N TYR A 202 3.36 -2.77 19.32
CA TYR A 202 4.67 -2.26 19.72
C TYR A 202 5.67 -3.41 19.93
N LEU A 203 5.27 -4.44 20.67
CA LEU A 203 6.08 -5.63 20.89
C LEU A 203 6.41 -6.34 19.57
N ALA A 204 5.39 -6.59 18.75
CA ALA A 204 5.58 -7.22 17.43
C ALA A 204 6.52 -6.41 16.52
N TRP A 205 6.48 -5.07 16.59
CA TRP A 205 7.39 -4.21 15.84
C TRP A 205 8.85 -4.39 16.29
N HIS A 206 9.10 -4.42 17.62
CA HIS A 206 10.43 -4.65 18.16
C HIS A 206 10.96 -6.05 17.82
N LEU A 207 10.13 -7.08 17.97
CA LEU A 207 10.49 -8.44 17.61
C LEU A 207 10.81 -8.59 16.11
N ARG A 208 10.03 -7.95 15.23
CA ARG A 208 10.33 -7.95 13.78
C ARG A 208 11.69 -7.31 13.48
N ARG A 209 12.10 -6.29 14.22
CA ARG A 209 13.42 -5.68 14.07
C ARG A 209 14.53 -6.59 14.59
N ALA A 210 14.35 -7.16 15.77
CA ALA A 210 15.30 -8.09 16.36
C ALA A 210 15.52 -9.32 15.46
N TRP A 211 14.45 -9.87 14.92
CA TRP A 211 14.47 -11.07 14.08
C TRP A 211 14.66 -10.80 12.58
N ALA A 212 15.03 -9.59 12.18
CA ALA A 212 15.11 -9.20 10.76
C ALA A 212 15.99 -10.16 9.93
N GLU A 213 17.09 -10.69 10.50
CA GLU A 213 17.96 -11.64 9.81
C GLU A 213 17.25 -12.97 9.50
N LEU A 214 16.35 -13.45 10.36
CA LEU A 214 15.58 -14.68 10.19
C LEU A 214 14.31 -14.47 9.35
N LEU A 215 13.92 -13.22 9.08
CA LEU A 215 12.70 -12.86 8.37
C LEU A 215 13.00 -12.42 6.93
N PHE A 216 11.96 -12.46 6.06
CA PHE A 216 11.99 -11.88 4.72
C PHE A 216 11.98 -10.34 4.73
N ILE A 217 12.75 -9.73 5.62
CA ILE A 217 12.89 -8.28 5.76
C ILE A 217 14.18 -7.85 5.06
N ASP A 218 14.12 -6.72 4.37
CA ASP A 218 15.31 -6.04 3.87
C ASP A 218 15.92 -5.22 5.00
N GLU A 219 17.06 -5.67 5.51
CA GLU A 219 17.74 -5.03 6.63
C GLU A 219 18.50 -3.77 6.20
N ARG A 220 18.91 -3.70 4.94
CA ARG A 220 19.74 -2.64 4.38
C ARG A 220 19.25 -2.22 3.00
N PRO A 221 18.02 -1.68 2.91
CA PRO A 221 17.53 -1.20 1.63
C PRO A 221 18.47 -0.11 1.09
N PRO A 222 18.83 -0.14 -0.20
CA PRO A 222 19.69 0.89 -0.78
C PRO A 222 18.99 2.25 -0.70
N LEU A 223 19.75 3.27 -0.34
CA LEU A 223 19.29 4.65 -0.39
C LEU A 223 19.35 5.10 -1.85
N THR A 224 18.19 5.39 -2.42
CA THR A 224 18.09 5.99 -3.76
C THR A 224 18.33 7.49 -3.67
N ALA A 225 19.18 8.02 -4.56
CA ALA A 225 19.44 9.46 -4.66
C ALA A 225 18.15 10.20 -5.08
N ASP A 226 17.37 9.63 -5.99
CA ASP A 226 16.06 10.14 -6.40
C ASP A 226 14.98 9.71 -5.41
N PRO A 227 14.39 10.64 -4.61
CA PRO A 227 13.34 10.33 -3.65
C PRO A 227 12.03 9.89 -4.31
N VAL A 228 11.85 10.13 -5.61
CA VAL A 228 10.65 9.75 -6.37
C VAL A 228 10.76 8.33 -6.88
N ALA A 229 11.98 7.84 -7.13
CA ALA A 229 12.22 6.50 -7.65
C ALA A 229 11.60 5.39 -6.79
N LYS A 230 11.39 4.24 -7.41
CA LYS A 230 10.94 3.04 -6.71
C LYS A 230 12.03 2.55 -5.75
N ALA A 231 11.62 2.20 -4.54
CA ALA A 231 12.53 1.55 -3.59
C ALA A 231 13.03 0.21 -4.18
N GLU A 232 14.33 0.04 -4.20
CA GLU A 232 14.97 -1.21 -4.60
C GLU A 232 15.22 -2.09 -3.38
N ARG A 233 15.23 -3.39 -3.62
CA ARG A 233 15.65 -4.35 -2.59
C ARG A 233 17.15 -4.53 -2.64
N SER A 234 17.77 -4.69 -1.46
CA SER A 234 19.19 -5.07 -1.38
C SER A 234 19.45 -6.43 -2.05
N PRO A 235 20.70 -6.70 -2.46
CA PRO A 235 21.07 -8.02 -2.97
C PRO A 235 20.78 -9.15 -1.97
N GLU A 236 20.97 -8.89 -0.67
CA GLU A 236 20.65 -9.84 0.39
C GLU A 236 19.16 -10.15 0.45
N ALA A 237 18.30 -9.13 0.40
CA ALA A 237 16.87 -9.32 0.41
C ALA A 237 16.37 -10.04 -0.85
N LYS A 238 16.97 -9.79 -2.01
CA LYS A 238 16.70 -10.53 -3.26
C LYS A 238 17.09 -12.01 -3.11
N ARG A 239 18.27 -12.29 -2.51
CA ARG A 239 18.73 -13.65 -2.24
C ARG A 239 17.82 -14.37 -1.25
N LYS A 240 17.46 -13.75 -0.09
CA LYS A 240 16.52 -14.33 0.87
C LYS A 240 15.20 -14.72 0.18
N ALA A 241 14.69 -13.87 -0.71
CA ALA A 241 13.43 -14.13 -1.41
C ALA A 241 13.53 -15.29 -2.41
N SER A 242 14.67 -15.46 -3.10
CA SER A 242 14.86 -16.52 -4.10
C SER A 242 15.25 -17.86 -3.49
N THR A 243 16.12 -17.87 -2.46
CA THR A 243 16.64 -19.09 -1.85
C THR A 243 15.86 -19.56 -0.62
N GLN A 244 15.03 -18.68 -0.05
CA GLN A 244 14.36 -18.87 1.25
C GLN A 244 15.34 -19.18 2.39
N ARG A 245 16.59 -18.66 2.26
CA ARG A 245 17.67 -18.90 3.22
C ARG A 245 18.28 -17.57 3.67
N THR A 246 18.72 -17.54 4.94
CA THR A 246 19.52 -16.45 5.51
C THR A 246 20.94 -16.46 4.94
N ALA A 247 21.76 -15.47 5.29
CA ALA A 247 23.19 -15.47 4.96
C ALA A 247 23.93 -16.69 5.54
N ASN A 248 23.49 -17.15 6.71
CA ASN A 248 24.09 -18.27 7.46
C ASN A 248 23.52 -19.64 7.05
N GLY A 249 22.65 -19.68 6.03
CA GLY A 249 22.03 -20.92 5.52
C GLY A 249 20.80 -21.39 6.30
N ASP A 250 20.38 -20.68 7.34
CA ASP A 250 19.15 -21.00 8.08
C ASP A 250 17.90 -20.68 7.24
N THR A 251 16.77 -21.31 7.54
CA THR A 251 15.52 -21.06 6.84
C THR A 251 14.98 -19.67 7.15
N CYS A 252 14.57 -18.91 6.12
CA CYS A 252 13.85 -17.66 6.31
C CYS A 252 12.38 -17.91 6.65
N HIS A 253 11.86 -17.15 7.59
CA HIS A 253 10.51 -17.26 8.08
C HIS A 253 9.66 -16.02 7.79
N SER A 254 8.35 -16.18 7.71
CA SER A 254 7.43 -15.08 7.99
C SER A 254 7.41 -14.82 9.50
N PHE A 255 6.96 -13.64 9.92
CA PHE A 255 6.85 -13.35 11.36
C PHE A 255 5.92 -14.36 12.08
N THR A 256 4.79 -14.67 11.45
CA THR A 256 3.82 -15.64 12.00
C THR A 256 4.39 -17.05 12.07
N SER A 257 5.14 -17.50 11.04
CA SER A 257 5.73 -18.84 11.06
C SER A 257 6.87 -18.95 12.08
N LEU A 258 7.64 -17.88 12.31
CA LEU A 258 8.65 -17.88 13.37
C LEU A 258 8.02 -17.91 14.77
N LEU A 259 6.93 -17.16 14.97
CA LEU A 259 6.17 -17.24 16.22
C LEU A 259 5.60 -18.65 16.46
N ALA A 260 5.07 -19.30 15.43
CA ALA A 260 4.57 -20.66 15.51
C ALA A 260 5.70 -21.66 15.85
N GLU A 261 6.89 -21.45 15.28
CA GLU A 261 8.09 -22.25 15.60
C GLU A 261 8.50 -22.09 17.07
N LEU A 262 8.51 -20.84 17.57
CA LEU A 262 8.82 -20.56 18.97
C LEU A 262 7.76 -21.09 19.94
N ALA A 263 6.50 -21.15 19.52
CA ALA A 263 5.41 -21.69 20.34
C ALA A 263 5.54 -23.20 20.62
N LEU A 264 6.44 -23.90 19.92
CA LEU A 264 6.76 -25.30 20.21
C LEU A 264 7.66 -25.47 21.45
N ILE A 265 8.21 -24.39 21.98
CA ILE A 265 8.93 -24.39 23.25
C ILE A 265 7.90 -24.36 24.37
N VAL A 266 7.73 -25.47 25.05
CA VAL A 266 6.76 -25.61 26.13
C VAL A 266 7.43 -26.06 27.42
N ARG A 267 6.84 -25.67 28.55
CA ARG A 267 7.23 -26.11 29.87
C ARG A 267 6.11 -27.01 30.40
N ASP A 268 6.37 -28.31 30.50
CA ASP A 268 5.42 -29.28 30.98
C ASP A 268 5.72 -29.64 32.42
N THR A 269 4.69 -29.69 33.26
CA THR A 269 4.77 -30.24 34.59
C THR A 269 4.19 -31.66 34.53
N ASN A 270 5.04 -32.64 34.80
CA ASN A 270 4.70 -34.05 34.76
C ASN A 270 4.56 -34.58 36.19
N GLN A 271 3.56 -35.39 36.44
CA GLN A 271 3.38 -36.12 37.69
C GLN A 271 3.74 -37.58 37.49
N ILE A 272 4.52 -38.12 38.40
CA ILE A 272 4.85 -39.55 38.38
C ILE A 272 3.61 -40.34 38.79
N SER A 273 3.17 -41.26 37.91
CA SER A 273 1.98 -42.08 38.16
C SER A 273 2.08 -42.82 39.47
N GLY A 274 1.02 -42.72 40.28
CA GLY A 274 0.96 -43.36 41.61
C GLY A 274 1.67 -42.60 42.73
N THR A 275 2.17 -41.39 42.49
CA THR A 275 2.80 -40.53 43.51
C THR A 275 2.30 -39.09 43.40
N GLU A 276 2.56 -38.25 44.43
CA GLU A 276 2.34 -36.81 44.39
C GLU A 276 3.57 -36.04 43.83
N ALA A 277 4.64 -36.75 43.49
CA ALA A 277 5.84 -36.13 43.02
C ALA A 277 5.68 -35.59 41.61
N THR A 278 6.06 -34.32 41.40
CA THR A 278 6.02 -33.65 40.12
C THR A 278 7.42 -33.22 39.70
N PHE A 279 7.66 -33.22 38.39
CA PHE A 279 8.87 -32.62 37.80
C PHE A 279 8.54 -31.79 36.57
N THR A 280 9.31 -30.76 36.33
CA THR A 280 9.12 -29.88 35.19
C THR A 280 10.15 -30.23 34.10
N LYS A 281 9.65 -30.34 32.85
CA LYS A 281 10.50 -30.51 31.64
C LYS A 281 10.24 -29.38 30.67
N VAL A 282 11.30 -28.78 30.16
CA VAL A 282 11.23 -27.76 29.13
C VAL A 282 11.70 -28.37 27.80
N THR A 283 10.99 -28.05 26.71
CA THR A 283 11.43 -28.43 25.36
C THR A 283 12.79 -27.84 25.07
N ARG A 284 13.73 -28.64 24.58
CA ARG A 284 15.02 -28.13 24.13
C ARG A 284 14.81 -27.37 22.82
N PRO A 285 15.22 -26.09 22.74
CA PRO A 285 15.14 -25.32 21.52
C PRO A 285 15.98 -25.93 20.41
N ASN A 286 15.52 -25.88 19.18
CA ASN A 286 16.33 -26.15 18.00
C ASN A 286 17.15 -24.90 17.61
N ARG A 287 18.07 -25.05 16.66
CA ARG A 287 18.99 -23.98 16.24
C ARG A 287 18.26 -22.69 15.85
N THR A 288 17.13 -22.75 15.14
CA THR A 288 16.35 -21.56 14.73
C THR A 288 15.73 -20.88 15.94
N GLN A 289 15.21 -21.67 16.88
CA GLN A 289 14.62 -21.17 18.12
C GLN A 289 15.66 -20.55 19.03
N GLU A 290 16.83 -21.21 19.21
CA GLU A 290 17.98 -20.64 19.95
C GLU A 290 18.38 -19.29 19.37
N ARG A 291 18.56 -19.22 18.04
CA ARG A 291 18.95 -17.98 17.39
C ARG A 291 17.89 -16.87 17.54
N ALA A 292 16.61 -17.21 17.45
CA ALA A 292 15.54 -16.25 17.65
C ALA A 292 15.49 -15.72 19.10
N LEU A 293 15.75 -16.57 20.09
CA LEU A 293 15.82 -16.15 21.50
C LEU A 293 17.01 -15.22 21.72
N GLU A 294 18.20 -15.58 21.24
CA GLU A 294 19.40 -14.73 21.32
C GLU A 294 19.17 -13.34 20.71
N LEU A 295 18.57 -13.29 19.50
CA LEU A 295 18.26 -12.02 18.83
C LEU A 295 17.22 -11.18 19.59
N ALA A 296 16.37 -11.80 20.37
CA ALA A 296 15.44 -11.13 21.27
C ALA A 296 16.09 -10.73 22.62
N GLY A 297 17.38 -11.03 22.83
CA GLY A 297 18.10 -10.74 24.06
C GLY A 297 17.78 -11.73 25.20
N LEU A 298 17.26 -12.91 24.87
CA LEU A 298 16.93 -13.95 25.84
C LEU A 298 18.01 -15.06 25.82
N ASP A 299 18.33 -15.58 27.00
CA ASP A 299 19.26 -16.69 27.13
C ASP A 299 18.50 -18.02 26.94
N PRO A 300 18.79 -18.79 25.86
CA PRO A 300 18.12 -20.06 25.60
C PRO A 300 18.29 -21.12 26.69
N THR A 301 19.33 -20.97 27.53
CA THR A 301 19.63 -21.94 28.61
C THR A 301 18.80 -21.67 29.89
N ARG A 302 18.10 -20.54 29.95
CA ARG A 302 17.30 -20.10 31.12
C ARG A 302 15.80 -20.24 30.93
N LEU A 303 15.36 -21.08 29.99
CA LEU A 303 13.94 -21.30 29.70
C LEU A 303 13.23 -22.15 30.77
#